data_0dc890b6222163a69d5e79ce43951fdb
#
_entry.id   0dc890b6222163a69d5e79ce43951fdb
#
_cell.length_a   1.000
_cell.length_b   1.000
_cell.length_c   1.000
_cell.angle_alpha   90.00
_cell.angle_beta   90.00
_cell.angle_gamma   90.00
#
_symmetry.space_group_name_H-M   'P 1'
#
loop_
_entity.id
_entity.type
_entity.pdbx_description
1 polymer ?
#
loop_
_entity_poly.entity_id
_entity_poly.type
_entity_poly.pdbx_seq_one_letter_code
_entity_poly.pdbx_strand_id
1 'polypeptide(L)' 'MKSAKVMFGELGYTMESNEYSIDYWLNSKRSIFVYKHIYFDLVSKEFMADCNCKPMDINMPTFKAIHRQLEELGWLEE' A
#
# COMPACT_ATOMS: atom_id res chain seq x y z
N MET A 1 -6.22 -8.27 -16.10
CA MET A 1 -6.44 -7.51 -14.84
C MET A 1 -5.09 -7.08 -14.29
N LYS A 2 -4.99 -5.84 -13.84
CA LYS A 2 -3.74 -5.31 -13.31
C LYS A 2 -3.45 -5.89 -11.92
N SER A 3 -2.16 -6.13 -11.64
CA SER A 3 -1.74 -6.53 -10.30
C SER A 3 -1.77 -5.32 -9.36
N ALA A 4 -1.78 -5.61 -8.05
CA ALA A 4 -1.70 -4.54 -7.05
C ALA A 4 -0.44 -3.70 -7.25
N LYS A 5 0.70 -4.34 -7.51
CA LYS A 5 1.96 -3.64 -7.75
C LYS A 5 1.84 -2.63 -8.89
N VAL A 6 1.20 -3.04 -10.00
CA VAL A 6 1.00 -2.14 -11.14
C VAL A 6 0.05 -1.01 -10.76
N MET A 7 -1.04 -1.31 -10.06
CA MET A 7 -2.02 -0.29 -9.66
C MET A 7 -1.39 0.75 -8.73
N PHE A 8 -0.63 0.30 -7.72
CA PHE A 8 0.10 1.23 -6.84
C PHE A 8 1.15 2.03 -7.61
N GLY A 9 1.84 1.36 -8.55
CA GLY A 9 2.84 2.05 -9.38
C GLY A 9 2.24 3.19 -10.20
N GLU A 10 1.02 2.98 -10.72
CA GLU A 10 0.32 4.03 -11.47
C GLU A 10 -0.07 5.23 -10.60
N LEU A 11 -0.18 5.01 -9.30
CA LEU A 11 -0.45 6.07 -8.33
C LEU A 11 0.84 6.72 -7.81
N GLY A 12 2.00 6.25 -8.27
CA GLY A 12 3.29 6.82 -7.90
C GLY A 12 4.00 6.10 -6.77
N TYR A 13 3.46 5.01 -6.27
CA TYR A 13 4.08 4.27 -5.16
C TYR A 13 5.18 3.35 -5.66
N THR A 14 6.18 3.15 -4.81
CA THR A 14 7.26 2.17 -5.01
C THR A 14 7.08 1.04 -4.01
N MET A 15 7.23 -0.19 -4.48
CA MET A 15 7.05 -1.38 -3.65
C MET A 15 8.37 -1.89 -3.11
N GLU A 16 8.38 -2.25 -1.83
CA GLU A 16 9.43 -3.03 -1.19
C GLU A 16 8.75 -4.20 -0.50
N SER A 17 9.31 -5.40 -0.63
CA SER A 17 8.73 -6.55 0.01
C SER A 17 9.79 -7.49 0.54
N ASN A 18 9.43 -8.21 1.59
CA ASN A 18 10.25 -9.28 2.15
C ASN A 18 9.31 -10.37 2.65
N GLU A 19 9.84 -11.33 3.41
CA GLU A 19 9.02 -12.44 3.88
C GLU A 19 8.01 -12.06 4.97
N TYR A 20 8.13 -10.84 5.54
CA TYR A 20 7.28 -10.38 6.65
C TYR A 20 6.27 -9.31 6.24
N SER A 21 6.56 -8.56 5.17
CA SER A 21 5.68 -7.44 4.79
C SER A 21 5.80 -7.09 3.32
N ILE A 22 4.75 -6.42 2.83
CA ILE A 22 4.76 -5.74 1.53
C ILE A 22 4.51 -4.27 1.83
N ASP A 23 5.43 -3.41 1.41
CA ASP A 23 5.39 -1.99 1.71
C ASP A 23 5.31 -1.19 0.42
N TYR A 24 4.41 -0.20 0.40
CA TYR A 24 4.30 0.74 -0.71
C TYR A 24 4.58 2.14 -0.19
N TRP A 25 5.51 2.84 -0.84
CA TRP A 25 5.95 4.16 -0.43
C TRP A 25 5.69 5.19 -1.50
N LEU A 26 5.16 6.34 -1.11
CA LEU A 26 5.00 7.49 -1.98
C LEU A 26 5.61 8.70 -1.28
N ASN A 27 6.67 9.26 -1.87
CA ASN A 27 7.34 10.45 -1.34
C ASN A 27 6.97 11.65 -2.18
N SER A 28 6.69 12.77 -1.52
CA SER A 28 6.50 14.04 -2.23
C SER A 28 7.83 14.49 -2.83
N LYS A 29 7.81 14.84 -4.12
CA LYS A 29 9.00 15.37 -4.78
C LYS A 29 9.40 16.75 -4.26
N ARG A 30 8.47 17.45 -3.59
CA ARG A 30 8.68 18.81 -3.10
C ARG A 30 9.11 18.88 -1.65
N SER A 31 8.98 17.79 -0.92
CA SER A 31 9.34 17.77 0.49
C SER A 31 9.80 16.38 0.87
N ILE A 32 10.98 16.31 1.46
CA ILE A 32 11.53 15.05 1.99
C ILE A 32 10.82 14.64 3.27
N PHE A 33 9.99 15.52 3.83
CA PHE A 33 9.28 15.26 5.08
C PHE A 33 7.84 14.80 4.86
N VAL A 34 7.37 14.77 3.61
CA VAL A 34 6.01 14.32 3.29
C VAL A 34 6.10 12.98 2.60
N TYR A 35 5.52 11.95 3.23
CA TYR A 35 5.47 10.63 2.64
C TYR A 35 4.14 9.95 2.95
N LYS A 36 3.78 9.02 2.09
CA LYS A 36 2.65 8.12 2.34
C LYS A 36 3.19 6.70 2.34
N HIS A 37 2.74 5.92 3.29
CA HIS A 37 3.19 4.55 3.44
C HIS A 37 1.98 3.65 3.66
N ILE A 38 1.87 2.63 2.84
CA ILE A 38 0.84 1.60 2.98
C ILE A 38 1.57 0.28 3.09
N TYR A 39 1.34 -0.47 4.16
CA TYR A 39 2.01 -1.75 4.28
C TYR A 39 1.06 -2.84 4.73
N PHE A 40 1.40 -4.06 4.32
CA PHE A 40 0.65 -5.26 4.61
C PHE A 40 1.55 -6.17 5.43
N ASP A 41 1.14 -6.43 6.66
CA ASP A 41 1.87 -7.31 7.58
C ASP A 41 1.47 -8.75 7.28
N LEU A 42 2.40 -9.52 6.72
CA LEU A 42 2.13 -10.90 6.28
C LEU A 42 2.01 -11.87 7.44
N VAL A 43 2.50 -11.51 8.61
CA VAL A 43 2.44 -12.36 9.80
C VAL A 43 1.08 -12.21 10.48
N SER A 44 0.69 -10.97 10.77
CA SER A 44 -0.58 -10.70 11.47
C SER A 44 -1.78 -10.65 10.53
N LYS A 45 -1.54 -10.54 9.21
CA LYS A 45 -2.58 -10.36 8.19
C LYS A 45 -3.36 -9.07 8.41
N GLU A 46 -2.62 -8.01 8.71
CA GLU A 46 -3.17 -6.67 8.89
C GLU A 46 -2.52 -5.72 7.91
N PHE A 47 -3.18 -4.61 7.63
CA PHE A 47 -2.56 -3.58 6.81
C PHE A 47 -2.79 -2.21 7.44
N MET A 48 -1.89 -1.28 7.15
CA MET A 48 -1.97 0.10 7.64
C MET A 48 -1.63 1.06 6.52
N ALA A 49 -2.20 2.24 6.63
CA ALA A 49 -1.92 3.35 5.71
C ALA A 49 -1.70 4.60 6.54
N ASP A 50 -0.55 5.24 6.37
CA ASP A 50 -0.25 6.47 7.11
C ASP A 50 0.42 7.50 6.21
N CYS A 51 0.28 8.75 6.62
CA CYS A 51 0.89 9.89 5.98
C CYS A 51 1.62 10.65 7.08
N ASN A 52 2.95 10.67 7.03
CA ASN A 52 3.78 11.30 8.06
C ASN A 52 3.44 10.81 9.48
N CYS A 53 3.31 9.49 9.63
CA CYS A 53 3.00 8.83 10.91
C CYS A 53 1.61 9.16 11.46
N LYS A 54 0.71 9.65 10.61
CA LYS A 54 -0.70 9.89 10.97
C LYS A 54 -1.58 9.09 10.03
N PRO A 55 -2.80 8.70 10.45
CA PRO A 55 -3.71 8.02 9.54
C PRO A 55 -3.91 8.85 8.28
N MET A 56 -3.95 8.18 7.12
CA MET A 56 -4.17 8.89 5.86
C MET A 56 -5.57 8.61 5.33
N ASP A 57 -6.11 9.59 4.61
CA ASP A 57 -7.36 9.42 3.90
C ASP A 57 -7.11 8.56 2.66
N ILE A 58 -8.02 7.65 2.38
CA ILE A 58 -7.90 6.73 1.26
C ILE A 58 -8.92 7.13 0.19
N ASN A 59 -8.42 7.53 -0.99
CA ASN A 59 -9.31 7.81 -2.12
C ASN A 59 -9.64 6.50 -2.84
N MET A 60 -10.57 6.56 -3.80
CA MET A 60 -11.03 5.35 -4.47
C MET A 60 -9.95 4.64 -5.28
N PRO A 61 -9.10 5.33 -6.05
CA PRO A 61 -8.01 4.62 -6.75
C PRO A 61 -7.09 3.89 -5.79
N THR A 62 -6.75 4.50 -4.66
CA THR A 62 -5.90 3.85 -3.65
C THR A 62 -6.62 2.68 -2.99
N PHE A 63 -7.91 2.84 -2.69
CA PHE A 63 -8.71 1.74 -2.15
C PHE A 63 -8.72 0.55 -3.10
N LYS A 64 -8.89 0.79 -4.39
CA LYS A 64 -8.90 -0.29 -5.38
C LYS A 64 -7.57 -1.04 -5.42
N ALA A 65 -6.45 -0.32 -5.30
CA ALA A 65 -5.13 -0.94 -5.24
C ALA A 65 -4.97 -1.79 -3.97
N ILE A 66 -5.41 -1.25 -2.83
CA ILE A 66 -5.39 -2.00 -1.56
C ILE A 66 -6.25 -3.26 -1.68
N HIS A 67 -7.46 -3.13 -2.19
CA HIS A 67 -8.38 -4.25 -2.36
C HIS A 67 -7.75 -5.33 -3.24
N ARG A 68 -7.10 -4.92 -4.33
CA ARG A 68 -6.44 -5.87 -5.22
C ARG A 68 -5.30 -6.61 -4.49
N GLN A 69 -4.54 -5.90 -3.65
CA GLN A 69 -3.49 -6.55 -2.88
C GLN A 69 -4.06 -7.58 -1.91
N LEU A 70 -5.17 -7.27 -1.27
CA LEU A 70 -5.83 -8.20 -0.37
C LEU A 70 -6.33 -9.44 -1.11
N GLU A 71 -6.84 -9.26 -2.33
CA GLU A 71 -7.25 -10.38 -3.18
C GLU A 71 -6.06 -11.27 -3.52
N GLU A 72 -4.94 -10.67 -3.91
CA GLU A 72 -3.73 -11.42 -4.28
C GLU A 72 -3.14 -12.19 -3.11
N LEU A 73 -3.29 -11.66 -1.89
CA LEU A 73 -2.83 -12.35 -0.69
C LEU A 73 -3.82 -13.42 -0.21
N GLY A 74 -5.02 -13.46 -0.78
CA GLY A 74 -6.04 -14.41 -0.36
C GLY A 74 -6.68 -14.09 0.98
N TRP A 75 -6.50 -12.87 1.49
CA TRP A 75 -7.01 -12.51 2.83
C TRP A 75 -8.51 -12.28 2.86
N LEU A 76 -9.13 -12.07 1.70
CA LEU A 76 -10.57 -11.86 1.61
C LEU A 76 -11.34 -13.19 1.56
N GLU A 77 -10.65 -14.30 1.43
CA GLU A 77 -11.24 -15.62 1.41
C GLU A 77 -11.11 -16.26 2.80
N GLU A 78 -12.16 -16.86 3.26
CA GLU A 78 -12.18 -17.53 4.56
C GLU A 78 -12.49 -19.00 4.40
#